data_5475bd491e663ce5f6288f38c9435f09
#
_entry.id   5475bd491e663ce5f6288f38c9435f09
#
_cell.length_a   1.000
_cell.length_b   1.000
_cell.length_c   1.000
_cell.angle_alpha   90.00
_cell.angle_beta   90.00
_cell.angle_gamma   90.00
#
_symmetry.space_group_name_H-M   'P 1'
#
loop_
_entity.id
_entity.type
_entity.pdbx_description
1 polymer ?
#
loop_
_entity_poly.entity_id
_entity_poly.type
_entity_poly.pdbx_seq_one_letter_code
_entity_poly.pdbx_strand_id
1 'polypeptide(L)'
;RVPVIAGTGSNNTAETIAFTEEVAQIPGIDYALVVVPPYNKPNQRSMIAHFTAVADQVHIPVVIYNIPGRTGVKMEVSTILQLAQHPNIAGIKQCASLEEIEEIVSGRPVDFAVFTGEDAQALTARILGADGVISVASHLYTPRMREMYDELYAGNFALAGSLQRWLTPRMNALFMFPSPSPVKAALA
;
A
#
# COMPACT_ATOMS: atom_id res chain seq x y z
N ARG A 1 16.87 0.89 12.78
CA ARG A 1 16.38 1.63 11.62
C ARG A 1 15.17 0.91 11.04
N VAL A 2 14.15 1.63 10.61
CA VAL A 2 12.99 1.08 9.89
C VAL A 2 13.18 1.22 8.37
N PRO A 3 12.61 0.32 7.55
CA PRO A 3 12.61 0.47 6.09
C PRO A 3 11.88 1.75 5.65
N VAL A 4 12.39 2.39 4.60
CA VAL A 4 11.79 3.59 4.00
C VAL A 4 11.32 3.28 2.59
N ILE A 5 10.06 3.58 2.30
CA ILE A 5 9.44 3.40 0.98
C ILE A 5 9.17 4.78 0.39
N ALA A 6 9.78 5.10 -0.75
CA ALA A 6 9.61 6.38 -1.44
C ALA A 6 8.61 6.26 -2.60
N GLY A 7 7.68 7.21 -2.72
CA GLY A 7 6.75 7.28 -3.85
C GLY A 7 7.42 7.83 -5.10
N THR A 8 7.49 7.04 -6.18
CA THR A 8 8.21 7.40 -7.42
C THR A 8 7.38 7.24 -8.70
N GLY A 9 6.16 6.70 -8.60
CA GLY A 9 5.32 6.40 -9.77
C GLY A 9 4.77 7.64 -10.48
N SER A 10 4.69 7.56 -11.80
CA SER A 10 4.01 8.51 -12.68
C SER A 10 3.15 7.75 -13.72
N ASN A 11 2.53 8.47 -14.65
CA ASN A 11 1.82 7.87 -15.78
C ASN A 11 2.69 7.67 -17.03
N ASN A 12 3.98 7.89 -16.90
CA ASN A 12 4.99 7.65 -17.94
C ASN A 12 6.02 6.63 -17.44
N THR A 13 6.18 5.51 -18.14
CA THR A 13 7.07 4.43 -17.71
C THR A 13 8.53 4.86 -17.67
N ALA A 14 9.00 5.59 -18.68
CA ALA A 14 10.39 6.04 -18.74
C ALA A 14 10.72 7.06 -17.63
N GLU A 15 9.80 7.99 -17.34
CA GLU A 15 9.94 8.92 -16.21
C GLU A 15 9.92 8.20 -14.86
N THR A 16 9.03 7.19 -14.69
CA THR A 16 8.98 6.38 -13.48
C THR A 16 10.31 5.67 -13.24
N ILE A 17 10.90 5.06 -14.28
CA ILE A 17 12.21 4.40 -14.19
C ILE A 17 13.29 5.41 -13.79
N ALA A 18 13.41 6.50 -14.54
CA ALA A 18 14.45 7.51 -14.32
C ALA A 18 14.36 8.11 -12.90
N PHE A 19 13.16 8.48 -12.45
CA PHE A 19 12.95 9.05 -11.13
C PHE A 19 13.17 8.02 -10.01
N THR A 20 12.79 6.76 -10.23
CA THR A 20 13.04 5.69 -9.25
C THR A 20 14.54 5.46 -9.07
N GLU A 21 15.32 5.45 -10.16
CA GLU A 21 16.78 5.33 -10.11
C GLU A 21 17.45 6.52 -9.42
N GLU A 22 16.98 7.75 -9.66
CA GLU A 22 17.44 8.94 -8.95
C GLU A 22 17.20 8.83 -7.43
N VAL A 23 15.98 8.43 -7.04
CA VAL A 23 15.60 8.26 -5.63
C VAL A 23 16.37 7.10 -4.97
N ALA A 24 16.67 6.04 -5.72
CA ALA A 24 17.47 4.90 -5.23
C ALA A 24 18.90 5.29 -4.83
N GLN A 25 19.45 6.39 -5.33
CA GLN A 25 20.76 6.90 -4.92
C GLN A 25 20.74 7.62 -3.57
N ILE A 26 19.56 7.91 -3.03
CA ILE A 26 19.42 8.59 -1.71
C ILE A 26 19.68 7.59 -0.60
N PRO A 27 20.70 7.78 0.26
CA PRO A 27 20.98 6.85 1.35
C PRO A 27 19.80 6.68 2.28
N GLY A 28 19.40 5.45 2.52
CA GLY A 28 18.31 5.12 3.44
C GLY A 28 16.96 4.90 2.80
N ILE A 29 16.81 5.03 1.49
CA ILE A 29 15.65 4.54 0.76
C ILE A 29 15.83 3.03 0.50
N ASP A 30 14.83 2.24 0.84
CA ASP A 30 14.88 0.79 0.74
C ASP A 30 13.94 0.24 -0.36
N TYR A 31 12.84 0.93 -0.65
CA TYR A 31 11.81 0.50 -1.61
C TYR A 31 11.24 1.68 -2.39
N ALA A 32 10.75 1.40 -3.60
CA ALA A 32 9.96 2.34 -4.40
C ALA A 32 8.47 2.01 -4.32
N LEU A 33 7.61 2.99 -4.01
CA LEU A 33 6.16 2.86 -4.11
C LEU A 33 5.70 3.40 -5.47
N VAL A 34 5.33 2.51 -6.37
CA VAL A 34 4.92 2.86 -7.73
C VAL A 34 3.42 2.73 -7.89
N VAL A 35 2.74 3.85 -8.11
CA VAL A 35 1.30 3.88 -8.31
C VAL A 35 0.93 3.34 -9.70
N VAL A 36 -0.19 2.63 -9.81
CA VAL A 36 -0.80 2.31 -11.10
C VAL A 36 -0.95 3.60 -11.90
N PRO A 37 -0.47 3.66 -13.17
CA PRO A 37 -0.47 4.90 -13.96
C PRO A 37 -1.83 5.62 -13.92
N PRO A 38 -1.91 6.83 -13.33
CA PRO A 38 -3.16 7.58 -13.23
C PRO A 38 -3.50 8.27 -14.56
N TYR A 39 -4.73 8.73 -14.72
CA TYR A 39 -5.22 9.56 -15.79
C TYR A 39 -5.42 8.83 -17.14
N ASN A 40 -4.38 8.19 -17.69
CA ASN A 40 -4.42 7.51 -19.01
C ASN A 40 -5.07 6.12 -18.99
N LYS A 41 -5.49 5.62 -17.81
CA LYS A 41 -6.31 4.42 -17.61
C LYS A 41 -5.80 3.19 -18.40
N PRO A 42 -4.59 2.70 -18.14
CA PRO A 42 -4.03 1.54 -18.84
C PRO A 42 -4.89 0.29 -18.59
N ASN A 43 -4.97 -0.60 -19.59
CA ASN A 43 -5.56 -1.93 -19.42
C ASN A 43 -4.58 -2.87 -18.67
N GLN A 44 -5.04 -4.08 -18.29
CA GLN A 44 -4.25 -5.02 -17.50
C GLN A 44 -2.91 -5.38 -18.16
N ARG A 45 -2.91 -5.63 -19.48
CA ARG A 45 -1.67 -5.91 -20.24
C ARG A 45 -0.69 -4.75 -20.20
N SER A 46 -1.18 -3.52 -20.27
CA SER A 46 -0.34 -2.33 -20.20
C SER A 46 0.22 -2.11 -18.80
N MET A 47 -0.56 -2.44 -17.74
CA MET A 47 -0.08 -2.41 -16.37
C MET A 47 1.03 -3.43 -16.15
N ILE A 48 0.86 -4.67 -16.64
CA ILE A 48 1.91 -5.70 -16.59
C ILE A 48 3.18 -5.20 -17.26
N ALA A 49 3.07 -4.69 -18.49
CA ALA A 49 4.23 -4.18 -19.22
C ALA A 49 4.92 -3.01 -18.50
N HIS A 50 4.14 -2.07 -17.92
CA HIS A 50 4.66 -0.95 -17.15
C HIS A 50 5.45 -1.41 -15.93
N PHE A 51 4.83 -2.21 -15.06
CA PHE A 51 5.46 -2.66 -13.82
C PHE A 51 6.64 -3.59 -14.06
N THR A 52 6.56 -4.48 -15.07
CA THR A 52 7.70 -5.31 -15.47
C THR A 52 8.87 -4.45 -15.95
N ALA A 53 8.62 -3.48 -16.84
CA ALA A 53 9.67 -2.59 -17.34
C ALA A 53 10.31 -1.74 -16.23
N VAL A 54 9.53 -1.27 -15.25
CA VAL A 54 10.07 -0.57 -14.08
C VAL A 54 10.91 -1.52 -13.24
N ALA A 55 10.37 -2.69 -12.86
CA ALA A 55 11.04 -3.64 -11.99
C ALA A 55 12.31 -4.25 -12.60
N ASP A 56 12.37 -4.40 -13.94
CA ASP A 56 13.54 -4.88 -14.66
C ASP A 56 14.72 -3.88 -14.66
N GLN A 57 14.43 -2.57 -14.54
CA GLN A 57 15.43 -1.53 -14.76
C GLN A 57 15.86 -0.80 -13.49
N VAL A 58 15.10 -0.92 -12.38
CA VAL A 58 15.44 -0.23 -11.14
C VAL A 58 16.18 -1.13 -10.16
N HIS A 59 17.09 -0.53 -9.37
CA HIS A 59 17.97 -1.26 -8.46
C HIS A 59 17.36 -1.49 -7.06
N ILE A 60 16.23 -0.86 -6.74
CA ILE A 60 15.52 -1.08 -5.46
C ILE A 60 14.19 -1.82 -5.70
N PRO A 61 13.75 -2.65 -4.74
CA PRO A 61 12.48 -3.39 -4.89
C PRO A 61 11.28 -2.46 -5.01
N VAL A 62 10.33 -2.86 -5.87
CA VAL A 62 9.11 -2.13 -6.17
C VAL A 62 7.96 -2.64 -5.30
N VAL A 63 7.21 -1.72 -4.70
CA VAL A 63 5.90 -1.97 -4.08
C VAL A 63 4.83 -1.34 -4.97
N ILE A 64 3.92 -2.15 -5.47
CA ILE A 64 2.80 -1.69 -6.31
C ILE A 64 1.85 -0.86 -5.45
N TYR A 65 1.31 0.24 -5.99
CA TYR A 65 0.25 0.99 -5.34
C TYR A 65 -1.01 1.00 -6.20
N ASN A 66 -1.99 0.16 -5.84
CA ASN A 66 -3.28 0.06 -6.50
C ASN A 66 -4.32 0.88 -5.73
N ILE A 67 -4.76 2.00 -6.32
CA ILE A 67 -5.73 2.93 -5.72
C ILE A 67 -6.74 3.41 -6.77
N PRO A 68 -7.74 2.58 -7.11
CA PRO A 68 -8.69 2.85 -8.19
C PRO A 68 -9.44 4.17 -8.05
N GLY A 69 -9.75 4.57 -6.81
CA GLY A 69 -10.44 5.83 -6.52
C GLY A 69 -9.67 7.10 -6.93
N ARG A 70 -8.34 6.99 -7.16
CA ARG A 70 -7.51 8.11 -7.61
C ARG A 70 -6.97 7.93 -9.01
N THR A 71 -6.64 6.71 -9.41
CA THR A 71 -6.09 6.43 -10.75
C THR A 71 -7.17 6.35 -11.82
N GLY A 72 -8.43 6.10 -11.41
CA GLY A 72 -9.55 5.90 -12.33
C GLY A 72 -9.53 4.54 -13.03
N VAL A 73 -8.66 3.62 -12.61
CA VAL A 73 -8.53 2.27 -13.14
C VAL A 73 -8.07 1.31 -12.03
N LYS A 74 -8.57 0.08 -12.05
CA LYS A 74 -8.23 -0.97 -11.09
C LYS A 74 -7.26 -1.99 -11.72
N MET A 75 -6.21 -2.35 -10.99
CA MET A 75 -5.42 -3.54 -11.27
C MET A 75 -6.16 -4.74 -10.68
N GLU A 76 -6.48 -5.71 -11.52
CA GLU A 76 -7.19 -6.94 -11.12
C GLU A 76 -6.28 -7.88 -10.32
N VAL A 77 -6.86 -8.70 -9.44
CA VAL A 77 -6.10 -9.64 -8.59
C VAL A 77 -5.21 -10.58 -9.43
N SER A 78 -5.71 -11.09 -10.54
CA SER A 78 -4.93 -11.94 -11.45
C SER A 78 -3.66 -11.23 -12.00
N THR A 79 -3.77 -9.93 -12.29
CA THR A 79 -2.65 -9.09 -12.72
C THR A 79 -1.64 -8.88 -11.58
N ILE A 80 -2.14 -8.65 -10.36
CA ILE A 80 -1.31 -8.51 -9.16
C ILE A 80 -0.52 -9.80 -8.92
N LEU A 81 -1.19 -10.96 -8.94
CA LEU A 81 -0.56 -12.26 -8.71
C LEU A 81 0.46 -12.63 -9.80
N GLN A 82 0.23 -12.21 -11.04
CA GLN A 82 1.20 -12.37 -12.13
C GLN A 82 2.45 -11.52 -11.87
N LEU A 83 2.27 -10.25 -11.50
CA LEU A 83 3.38 -9.33 -11.18
C LEU A 83 4.13 -9.75 -9.91
N ALA A 84 3.45 -10.35 -8.94
CA ALA A 84 4.06 -10.87 -7.72
C ALA A 84 5.10 -11.98 -7.96
N GLN A 85 5.13 -12.60 -9.15
CA GLN A 85 6.17 -13.57 -9.53
C GLN A 85 7.48 -12.90 -9.93
N HIS A 86 7.50 -11.59 -10.12
CA HIS A 86 8.69 -10.86 -10.52
C HIS A 86 9.63 -10.65 -9.31
N PRO A 87 10.92 -11.04 -9.39
CA PRO A 87 11.83 -11.04 -8.23
C PRO A 87 12.06 -9.66 -7.62
N ASN A 88 11.89 -8.58 -8.39
CA ASN A 88 12.07 -7.19 -7.93
C ASN A 88 10.74 -6.48 -7.61
N ILE A 89 9.60 -7.21 -7.52
CA ILE A 89 8.33 -6.68 -7.04
C ILE A 89 8.06 -7.28 -5.66
N ALA A 90 8.32 -6.49 -4.62
CA ALA A 90 8.35 -6.95 -3.22
C ALA A 90 6.97 -6.94 -2.53
N GLY A 91 5.97 -6.31 -3.11
CA GLY A 91 4.65 -6.25 -2.47
C GLY A 91 3.68 -5.27 -3.11
N ILE A 92 2.57 -5.09 -2.42
CA ILE A 92 1.49 -4.18 -2.84
C ILE A 92 0.92 -3.39 -1.66
N LYS A 93 0.62 -2.11 -1.91
CA LYS A 93 -0.36 -1.32 -1.15
C LYS A 93 -1.69 -1.36 -1.91
N GLN A 94 -2.66 -2.09 -1.36
CA GLN A 94 -3.98 -2.31 -1.97
C GLN A 94 -5.05 -1.44 -1.33
N CYS A 95 -5.65 -0.53 -2.08
CA CYS A 95 -6.83 0.24 -1.68
C CYS A 95 -8.06 -0.36 -2.37
N ALA A 96 -8.59 -1.45 -1.81
CA ALA A 96 -9.70 -2.21 -2.34
C ALA A 96 -10.49 -2.92 -1.22
N SER A 97 -11.38 -3.83 -1.59
CA SER A 97 -12.17 -4.59 -0.63
C SER A 97 -11.33 -5.62 0.16
N LEU A 98 -11.85 -6.07 1.29
CA LEU A 98 -11.20 -7.12 2.10
C LEU A 98 -11.17 -8.46 1.35
N GLU A 99 -12.17 -8.74 0.51
CA GLU A 99 -12.22 -9.94 -0.31
C GLU A 99 -11.05 -9.99 -1.31
N GLU A 100 -10.72 -8.86 -1.94
CA GLU A 100 -9.56 -8.79 -2.85
C GLU A 100 -8.24 -8.95 -2.06
N ILE A 101 -8.14 -8.41 -0.85
CA ILE A 101 -6.97 -8.61 0.02
C ILE A 101 -6.82 -10.09 0.37
N GLU A 102 -7.91 -10.77 0.74
CA GLU A 102 -7.91 -12.21 1.04
C GLU A 102 -7.47 -13.03 -0.17
N GLU A 103 -7.99 -12.72 -1.37
CA GLU A 103 -7.62 -13.41 -2.62
C GLU A 103 -6.12 -13.23 -2.93
N ILE A 104 -5.59 -12.01 -2.79
CA ILE A 104 -4.16 -11.73 -3.00
C ILE A 104 -3.31 -12.50 -1.98
N VAL A 105 -3.67 -12.45 -0.70
CA VAL A 105 -2.95 -13.16 0.38
C VAL A 105 -2.94 -14.66 0.12
N SER A 106 -4.04 -15.23 -0.35
CA SER A 106 -4.17 -16.67 -0.64
C SER A 106 -3.31 -17.12 -1.82
N GLY A 107 -3.10 -16.26 -2.83
CA GLY A 107 -2.40 -16.58 -4.07
C GLY A 107 -0.96 -16.09 -4.18
N ARG A 108 -0.50 -15.25 -3.25
CA ARG A 108 0.82 -14.59 -3.31
C ARG A 108 1.98 -15.55 -3.06
N PRO A 109 3.16 -15.30 -3.64
CA PRO A 109 4.42 -15.89 -3.15
C PRO A 109 4.69 -15.47 -1.70
N VAL A 110 5.46 -16.29 -0.97
CA VAL A 110 5.75 -16.07 0.46
C VAL A 110 6.47 -14.74 0.73
N ASP A 111 7.31 -14.30 -0.19
CA ASP A 111 8.12 -13.07 -0.06
C ASP A 111 7.41 -11.81 -0.60
N PHE A 112 6.19 -11.94 -1.11
CA PHE A 112 5.41 -10.79 -1.60
C PHE A 112 4.56 -10.21 -0.47
N ALA A 113 4.86 -8.99 -0.01
CA ALA A 113 4.15 -8.33 1.07
C ALA A 113 2.81 -7.72 0.60
N VAL A 114 1.75 -7.86 1.41
CA VAL A 114 0.43 -7.27 1.15
C VAL A 114 0.07 -6.29 2.26
N PHE A 115 -0.09 -5.02 1.89
CA PHE A 115 -0.54 -3.97 2.81
C PHE A 115 -1.89 -3.43 2.36
N THR A 116 -2.84 -3.28 3.29
CA THR A 116 -4.00 -2.44 2.99
C THR A 116 -3.59 -0.97 2.94
N GLY A 117 -4.20 -0.20 2.05
CA GLY A 117 -4.09 1.27 2.05
C GLY A 117 -5.26 1.97 2.73
N GLU A 118 -6.21 1.19 3.26
CA GLU A 118 -7.44 1.65 3.90
C GLU A 118 -7.32 1.55 5.42
N ASP A 119 -7.15 2.68 6.11
CA ASP A 119 -6.95 2.73 7.56
C ASP A 119 -8.04 2.00 8.35
N ALA A 120 -9.29 2.16 7.96
CA ALA A 120 -10.43 1.51 8.64
C ALA A 120 -10.43 -0.03 8.53
N GLN A 121 -9.67 -0.59 7.58
CA GLN A 121 -9.53 -2.03 7.40
C GLN A 121 -8.31 -2.62 8.12
N ALA A 122 -7.50 -1.81 8.79
CA ALA A 122 -6.18 -2.19 9.31
C ALA A 122 -6.19 -3.50 10.12
N LEU A 123 -7.08 -3.62 11.11
CA LEU A 123 -7.21 -4.83 11.93
C LEU A 123 -7.69 -6.04 11.11
N THR A 124 -8.77 -5.87 10.34
CA THR A 124 -9.38 -6.98 9.60
C THR A 124 -8.47 -7.50 8.51
N ALA A 125 -7.80 -6.61 7.75
CA ALA A 125 -6.82 -7.02 6.76
C ALA A 125 -5.67 -7.84 7.37
N ARG A 126 -5.22 -7.46 8.59
CA ARG A 126 -4.19 -8.22 9.31
C ARG A 126 -4.67 -9.61 9.75
N ILE A 127 -5.93 -9.73 10.17
CA ILE A 127 -6.55 -11.03 10.51
C ILE A 127 -6.65 -11.93 9.26
N LEU A 128 -6.92 -11.36 8.10
CA LEU A 128 -6.95 -12.07 6.81
C LEU A 128 -5.56 -12.45 6.27
N GLY A 129 -4.48 -12.06 6.97
CA GLY A 129 -3.10 -12.42 6.60
C GLY A 129 -2.32 -11.36 5.83
N ALA A 130 -2.86 -10.15 5.67
CA ALA A 130 -2.06 -9.02 5.19
C ALA A 130 -0.94 -8.68 6.18
N ASP A 131 0.17 -8.12 5.68
CA ASP A 131 1.35 -7.81 6.50
C ASP A 131 1.18 -6.55 7.35
N GLY A 132 0.21 -5.70 7.00
CA GLY A 132 -0.11 -4.50 7.77
C GLY A 132 -0.90 -3.47 6.98
N VAL A 133 -0.71 -2.20 7.34
CA VAL A 133 -1.33 -1.04 6.70
C VAL A 133 -0.31 0.03 6.37
N ILE A 134 -0.38 0.61 5.17
CA ILE A 134 0.33 1.86 4.83
C ILE A 134 -0.67 3.00 5.01
N SER A 135 -0.60 3.64 6.17
CA SER A 135 -1.65 4.42 6.81
C SER A 135 -1.43 5.93 6.73
N VAL A 136 -2.49 6.70 6.54
CA VAL A 136 -2.52 8.15 6.80
C VAL A 136 -2.75 8.42 8.29
N ALA A 137 -3.62 7.66 8.93
CA ALA A 137 -3.96 7.85 10.34
C ALA A 137 -2.79 7.63 11.31
N SER A 138 -1.76 6.90 10.88
CA SER A 138 -0.54 6.69 11.67
C SER A 138 0.21 8.00 11.98
N HIS A 139 0.05 9.06 11.19
CA HIS A 139 0.62 10.38 11.53
C HIS A 139 0.12 10.93 12.88
N LEU A 140 -1.07 10.53 13.32
CA LEU A 140 -1.72 11.04 14.54
C LEU A 140 -1.94 9.95 15.59
N TYR A 141 -2.21 8.71 15.15
CA TYR A 141 -2.72 7.65 16.02
C TYR A 141 -1.80 6.43 16.12
N THR A 142 -0.50 6.53 15.73
CA THR A 142 0.46 5.42 15.79
C THR A 142 0.43 4.66 17.12
N PRO A 143 0.45 5.32 18.31
CA PRO A 143 0.45 4.56 19.58
C PRO A 143 -0.78 3.67 19.74
N ARG A 144 -1.96 4.16 19.36
CA ARG A 144 -3.22 3.38 19.45
C ARG A 144 -3.33 2.29 18.38
N MET A 145 -2.81 2.55 17.19
CA MET A 145 -2.74 1.52 16.14
C MET A 145 -1.76 0.42 16.53
N ARG A 146 -0.65 0.76 17.16
CA ARG A 146 0.29 -0.21 17.68
C ARG A 146 -0.32 -1.05 18.79
N GLU A 147 -0.94 -0.43 19.79
CA GLU A 147 -1.68 -1.12 20.86
C GLU A 147 -2.70 -2.12 20.28
N MET A 148 -3.46 -1.70 19.27
CA MET A 148 -4.43 -2.56 18.57
C MET A 148 -3.77 -3.84 18.00
N TYR A 149 -2.61 -3.70 17.36
CA TYR A 149 -1.89 -4.85 16.82
C TYR A 149 -1.24 -5.70 17.91
N ASP A 150 -0.68 -5.07 18.95
CA ASP A 150 -0.09 -5.78 20.10
C ASP A 150 -1.17 -6.65 20.79
N GLU A 151 -2.39 -6.11 20.97
CA GLU A 151 -3.53 -6.85 21.53
C GLU A 151 -4.01 -7.98 20.60
N LEU A 152 -4.01 -7.75 19.28
CA LEU A 152 -4.29 -8.80 18.31
C LEU A 152 -3.31 -9.97 18.45
N TYR A 153 -2.00 -9.68 18.51
CA TYR A 153 -0.96 -10.70 18.65
C TYR A 153 -0.96 -11.40 20.00
N ALA A 154 -1.40 -10.71 21.06
CA ALA A 154 -1.62 -11.30 22.37
C ALA A 154 -2.88 -12.21 22.45
N GLY A 155 -3.70 -12.26 21.40
CA GLY A 155 -4.96 -13.01 21.37
C GLY A 155 -6.14 -12.29 22.03
N ASN A 156 -5.98 -11.03 22.40
CA ASN A 156 -7.01 -10.20 23.02
C ASN A 156 -7.95 -9.57 21.96
N PHE A 157 -8.63 -10.39 21.18
CA PHE A 157 -9.44 -9.97 20.04
C PHE A 157 -10.53 -8.94 20.38
N ALA A 158 -11.16 -9.07 21.56
CA ALA A 158 -12.20 -8.14 22.00
C ALA A 158 -11.63 -6.72 22.21
N LEU A 159 -10.43 -6.62 22.78
CA LEU A 159 -9.76 -5.35 23.02
C LEU A 159 -9.23 -4.76 21.69
N ALA A 160 -8.56 -5.56 20.86
CA ALA A 160 -8.14 -5.14 19.53
C ALA A 160 -9.31 -4.59 18.69
N GLY A 161 -10.45 -5.30 18.70
CA GLY A 161 -11.68 -4.84 18.04
C GLY A 161 -12.25 -3.57 18.63
N SER A 162 -12.15 -3.37 19.95
CA SER A 162 -12.56 -2.14 20.62
C SER A 162 -11.70 -0.95 20.19
N LEU A 163 -10.39 -1.15 20.10
CA LEU A 163 -9.43 -0.14 19.63
C LEU A 163 -9.69 0.23 18.15
N GLN A 164 -9.95 -0.75 17.28
CA GLN A 164 -10.33 -0.48 15.88
C GLN A 164 -11.63 0.34 15.81
N ARG A 165 -12.67 0.00 16.59
CA ARG A 165 -13.92 0.79 16.62
C ARG A 165 -13.70 2.22 17.13
N TRP A 166 -12.78 2.42 18.07
CA TRP A 166 -12.41 3.75 18.54
C TRP A 166 -11.63 4.53 17.46
N LEU A 167 -10.76 3.87 16.72
CA LEU A 167 -9.94 4.45 15.65
C LEU A 167 -10.77 4.79 14.41
N THR A 168 -11.69 3.92 13.98
CA THR A 168 -12.39 4.02 12.69
C THR A 168 -13.04 5.39 12.42
N PRO A 169 -13.84 6.00 13.31
CA PRO A 169 -14.41 7.32 13.06
C PRO A 169 -13.35 8.42 12.95
N ARG A 170 -12.22 8.27 13.61
CA ARG A 170 -11.08 9.21 13.56
C ARG A 170 -10.30 9.06 12.26
N MET A 171 -10.10 7.83 11.80
CA MET A 171 -9.51 7.51 10.50
C MET A 171 -10.36 8.10 9.37
N ASN A 172 -11.68 7.89 9.41
CA ASN A 172 -12.61 8.41 8.41
C ASN A 172 -12.64 9.95 8.38
N ALA A 173 -12.48 10.61 9.52
CA ALA A 173 -12.42 12.06 9.60
C ALA A 173 -11.23 12.65 8.81
N LEU A 174 -10.13 11.92 8.65
CA LEU A 174 -8.98 12.34 7.85
C LEU A 174 -9.23 12.31 6.33
N PHE A 175 -10.37 11.76 5.92
CA PHE A 175 -10.79 11.68 4.52
C PHE A 175 -12.13 12.39 4.24
N MET A 176 -12.64 13.17 5.21
CA MET A 176 -13.88 13.95 5.04
C MET A 176 -13.76 15.07 3.98
N PHE A 177 -12.54 15.46 3.67
CA PHE A 177 -12.17 16.36 2.56
C PHE A 177 -11.02 15.70 1.77
N PRO A 178 -10.69 16.21 0.57
CA PRO A 178 -9.60 15.65 -0.23
C PRO A 178 -8.27 15.56 0.56
N SER A 179 -7.72 14.35 0.66
CA SER A 179 -6.42 14.12 1.27
C SER A 179 -5.32 14.81 0.40
N PRO A 180 -4.29 15.44 1.01
CA PRO A 180 -3.89 15.34 2.42
C PRO A 180 -4.39 16.49 3.33
N SER A 181 -5.34 17.33 2.90
CA SER A 181 -5.73 18.52 3.63
C SER A 181 -6.17 18.25 5.08
N PRO A 182 -7.03 17.24 5.39
CA PRO A 182 -7.45 17.01 6.77
C PRO A 182 -6.30 16.58 7.69
N VAL A 183 -5.41 15.70 7.25
CA VAL A 183 -4.28 15.27 8.09
C VAL A 183 -3.30 16.42 8.33
N LYS A 184 -3.05 17.28 7.35
CA LYS A 184 -2.22 18.48 7.53
C LYS A 184 -2.83 19.46 8.51
N ALA A 185 -4.14 19.68 8.44
CA ALA A 185 -4.86 20.53 9.38
C ALA A 185 -4.85 19.96 10.81
N ALA A 186 -4.87 18.64 10.95
CA ALA A 186 -4.83 17.99 12.27
C ALA A 186 -3.41 17.96 12.89
N LEU A 187 -2.37 18.20 12.11
CA LEU A 187 -0.97 18.25 12.54
C LEU A 187 -0.49 19.69 12.82
N ALA A 188 -1.24 20.71 12.38
CA ALA A 188 -0.91 22.12 12.59
C ALA A 188 -1.36 22.60 13.97
#